data_99bede2e54d1ee798f226896be08a96c
#
_entry.id   99bede2e54d1ee798f226896be08a96c
#
_cell.length_a   1.000
_cell.length_b   1.000
_cell.length_c   1.000
_cell.angle_alpha   90.00
_cell.angle_beta   90.00
_cell.angle_gamma   90.00
#
_symmetry.space_group_name_H-M   'P 1'
#
loop_
_entity.id
_entity.type
_entity.pdbx_description
1 polymer ?
#
loop_
_entity_poly.entity_id
_entity_poly.type
_entity_poly.pdbx_seq_one_letter_code
_entity_poly.pdbx_strand_id
1 'polypeptide(L)'
;RLIQGIDEVLSDNGYSIILKNTGNSRQKEARFLEELISKGIDGLIIEPSKSEVLCRHVSLYETLDKYQIPYIFIQGLYTEMQEKPHILMDDAGGGYLVTKHLLDSGRRNIAGFFKADDRQGIERHKGYVKALQEHGIAYDPDKVVWFHTEDRREKPALMVRNMVRQN
;
A
#
# COMPACT_ATOMS: atom_id res chain seq x y z
N ARG A 1 -10.15 10.14 7.56
CA ARG A 1 -10.78 10.84 6.42
C ARG A 1 -11.33 9.87 5.37
N LEU A 2 -10.55 8.87 4.87
CA LEU A 2 -11.05 7.93 3.86
C LEU A 2 -12.29 7.16 4.36
N ILE A 3 -12.18 6.48 5.51
CA ILE A 3 -13.29 5.73 6.12
C ILE A 3 -14.50 6.64 6.37
N GLN A 4 -14.28 7.86 6.85
CA GLN A 4 -15.35 8.82 7.06
C GLN A 4 -16.09 9.17 5.77
N GLY A 5 -15.37 9.45 4.67
CA GLY A 5 -16.01 9.76 3.39
C GLY A 5 -16.79 8.57 2.81
N ILE A 6 -16.30 7.34 3.03
CA ILE A 6 -17.01 6.11 2.63
C ILE A 6 -18.29 5.98 3.48
N ASP A 7 -18.20 6.18 4.79
CA ASP A 7 -19.33 6.07 5.72
C ASP A 7 -20.44 7.08 5.41
N GLU A 8 -20.09 8.34 5.15
CA GLU A 8 -21.02 9.38 4.74
C GLU A 8 -21.84 8.95 3.51
N VAL A 9 -21.16 8.50 2.45
CA VAL A 9 -21.85 8.09 1.21
C VAL A 9 -22.70 6.84 1.42
N LEU A 10 -22.20 5.84 2.15
CA LEU A 10 -22.92 4.59 2.36
C LEU A 10 -24.13 4.80 3.27
N SER A 11 -24.01 5.59 4.34
CA SER A 11 -25.09 5.90 5.27
C SER A 11 -26.23 6.64 4.56
N ASP A 12 -25.91 7.60 3.70
CA ASP A 12 -26.90 8.35 2.90
C ASP A 12 -27.67 7.44 1.93
N ASN A 13 -27.10 6.29 1.57
CA ASN A 13 -27.73 5.28 0.70
C ASN A 13 -28.30 4.07 1.47
N GLY A 14 -28.40 4.16 2.80
CA GLY A 14 -29.04 3.12 3.62
C GLY A 14 -28.16 1.90 3.93
N TYR A 15 -26.85 2.00 3.70
CA TYR A 15 -25.88 0.94 4.06
C TYR A 15 -25.21 1.23 5.40
N SER A 16 -24.77 0.17 6.06
CA SER A 16 -23.95 0.25 7.28
C SER A 16 -22.58 -0.36 7.04
N ILE A 17 -21.53 0.19 7.67
CA ILE A 17 -20.18 -0.32 7.53
C ILE A 17 -19.84 -1.35 8.62
N ILE A 18 -19.27 -2.49 8.23
CA ILE A 18 -18.58 -3.42 9.11
C ILE A 18 -17.08 -3.26 8.86
N LEU A 19 -16.39 -2.55 9.76
CA LEU A 19 -14.95 -2.33 9.63
C LEU A 19 -14.15 -3.50 10.21
N LYS A 20 -13.25 -4.07 9.39
CA LYS A 20 -12.29 -5.10 9.81
C LYS A 20 -10.86 -4.60 9.59
N ASN A 21 -10.05 -4.62 10.65
CA ASN A 21 -8.65 -4.21 10.57
C ASN A 21 -7.74 -5.42 10.57
N THR A 22 -7.12 -5.71 9.41
CA THR A 22 -6.19 -6.83 9.23
C THR A 22 -4.83 -6.58 9.87
N GLY A 23 -4.45 -5.32 10.11
CA GLY A 23 -3.10 -4.95 10.52
C GLY A 23 -2.04 -5.37 9.49
N ASN A 24 -2.41 -5.43 8.20
CA ASN A 24 -1.60 -5.89 7.08
C ASN A 24 -1.21 -7.39 7.17
N SER A 25 -2.10 -8.22 7.76
CA SER A 25 -1.94 -9.67 7.88
C SER A 25 -2.84 -10.40 6.90
N ARG A 26 -2.25 -11.14 5.96
CA ARG A 26 -2.98 -11.96 4.97
C ARG A 26 -3.84 -13.05 5.61
N GLN A 27 -3.38 -13.64 6.72
CA GLN A 27 -4.17 -14.63 7.45
C GLN A 27 -5.43 -14.00 8.06
N LYS A 28 -5.32 -12.77 8.61
CA LYS A 28 -6.49 -12.05 9.12
C LYS A 28 -7.41 -11.63 7.99
N GLU A 29 -6.86 -11.20 6.86
CA GLU A 29 -7.67 -10.86 5.68
C GLU A 29 -8.49 -12.06 5.22
N ALA A 30 -7.87 -13.22 5.00
CA ALA A 30 -8.57 -14.44 4.61
C ALA A 30 -9.69 -14.79 5.59
N ARG A 31 -9.39 -14.82 6.90
CA ARG A 31 -10.40 -15.10 7.93
C ARG A 31 -11.56 -14.09 7.92
N PHE A 32 -11.28 -12.82 7.73
CA PHE A 32 -12.31 -11.80 7.69
C PHE A 32 -13.16 -11.88 6.40
N LEU A 33 -12.56 -12.24 5.27
CA LEU A 33 -13.31 -12.52 4.05
C LEU A 33 -14.28 -13.69 4.24
N GLU A 34 -13.82 -14.81 4.81
CA GLU A 34 -14.69 -15.97 5.14
C GLU A 34 -15.85 -15.55 6.05
N GLU A 35 -15.55 -14.80 7.12
CA GLU A 35 -16.56 -14.31 8.07
C GLU A 35 -17.58 -13.41 7.37
N LEU A 36 -17.14 -12.46 6.55
CA LEU A 36 -18.00 -11.49 5.89
C LEU A 36 -18.87 -12.16 4.82
N ILE A 37 -18.30 -13.07 4.02
CA ILE A 37 -19.05 -13.86 3.05
C ILE A 37 -20.19 -14.66 3.75
N SER A 38 -19.87 -15.30 4.88
CA SER A 38 -20.86 -16.07 5.64
C SER A 38 -21.98 -15.23 6.25
N LYS A 39 -21.75 -13.94 6.47
CA LYS A 39 -22.74 -12.98 6.97
C LYS A 39 -23.65 -12.42 5.89
N GLY A 40 -23.40 -12.71 4.60
CA GLY A 40 -24.22 -12.23 3.51
C GLY A 40 -24.11 -10.71 3.33
N ILE A 41 -22.89 -10.20 3.25
CA ILE A 41 -22.65 -8.77 2.99
C ILE A 41 -23.06 -8.36 1.59
N ASP A 42 -23.42 -7.09 1.40
CA ASP A 42 -23.84 -6.53 0.12
C ASP A 42 -22.65 -6.17 -0.80
N GLY A 43 -21.46 -5.93 -0.23
CA GLY A 43 -20.26 -5.61 -0.99
C GLY A 43 -19.04 -5.39 -0.10
N LEU A 44 -17.87 -5.20 -0.72
CA LEU A 44 -16.60 -5.03 -0.02
C LEU A 44 -15.76 -3.90 -0.62
N ILE A 45 -15.17 -3.11 0.27
CA ILE A 45 -14.08 -2.19 -0.05
C ILE A 45 -12.83 -2.71 0.66
N ILE A 46 -11.79 -3.04 -0.09
CA ILE A 46 -10.65 -3.82 0.39
C ILE A 46 -9.35 -3.07 0.19
N GLU A 47 -8.62 -2.80 1.27
CA GLU A 47 -7.19 -2.50 1.20
C GLU A 47 -6.42 -3.80 1.40
N PRO A 48 -5.79 -4.37 0.34
CA PRO A 48 -5.21 -5.71 0.40
C PRO A 48 -3.98 -5.74 1.28
N SER A 49 -3.86 -6.78 2.10
CA SER A 49 -2.72 -6.96 2.99
C SER A 49 -1.50 -7.48 2.23
N LYS A 50 -0.36 -6.77 2.34
CA LYS A 50 0.89 -7.15 1.67
C LYS A 50 0.71 -7.36 0.18
N SER A 51 0.21 -6.33 -0.52
CA SER A 51 -0.20 -6.38 -1.92
C SER A 51 0.90 -6.76 -2.92
N GLU A 52 2.19 -6.64 -2.53
CA GLU A 52 3.34 -7.10 -3.34
C GLU A 52 3.74 -8.56 -3.04
N VAL A 53 3.02 -9.24 -2.18
CA VAL A 53 3.27 -10.65 -1.87
C VAL A 53 2.13 -11.48 -2.45
N LEU A 54 2.48 -12.59 -3.12
CA LEU A 54 1.54 -13.51 -3.76
C LEU A 54 0.30 -13.78 -2.88
N CYS A 55 -0.88 -13.52 -3.43
CA CYS A 55 -2.14 -13.78 -2.74
C CYS A 55 -2.37 -15.29 -2.61
N ARG A 56 -2.47 -15.79 -1.37
CA ARG A 56 -2.68 -17.22 -1.10
C ARG A 56 -4.16 -17.59 -0.92
N HIS A 57 -5.04 -16.59 -0.88
CA HIS A 57 -6.48 -16.78 -0.66
C HIS A 57 -7.31 -16.29 -1.84
N VAL A 58 -6.78 -16.46 -3.06
CA VAL A 58 -7.47 -16.13 -4.32
C VAL A 58 -8.85 -16.79 -4.40
N SER A 59 -8.99 -18.03 -3.91
CA SER A 59 -10.26 -18.76 -3.90
C SER A 59 -11.40 -18.06 -3.14
N LEU A 60 -11.05 -17.21 -2.15
CA LEU A 60 -12.07 -16.41 -1.45
C LEU A 60 -12.60 -15.27 -2.34
N TYR A 61 -11.76 -14.69 -3.16
CA TYR A 61 -12.18 -13.71 -4.18
C TYR A 61 -12.98 -14.35 -5.30
N GLU A 62 -12.60 -15.56 -5.75
CA GLU A 62 -13.40 -16.36 -6.67
C GLU A 62 -14.77 -16.71 -6.08
N THR A 63 -14.85 -16.92 -4.78
CA THR A 63 -16.11 -17.12 -4.06
C THR A 63 -16.98 -15.87 -4.09
N LEU A 64 -16.41 -14.67 -3.89
CA LEU A 64 -17.13 -13.41 -4.04
C LEU A 64 -17.70 -13.27 -5.46
N ASP A 65 -16.88 -13.56 -6.48
CA ASP A 65 -17.31 -13.53 -7.88
C ASP A 65 -18.47 -14.51 -8.14
N LYS A 66 -18.35 -15.74 -7.63
CA LYS A 66 -19.37 -16.80 -7.79
C LYS A 66 -20.71 -16.39 -7.16
N TYR A 67 -20.69 -15.77 -6.01
CA TYR A 67 -21.90 -15.29 -5.33
C TYR A 67 -22.33 -13.88 -5.78
N GLN A 68 -21.64 -13.31 -6.76
CA GLN A 68 -21.90 -11.97 -7.29
C GLN A 68 -21.87 -10.87 -6.21
N ILE A 69 -21.03 -11.05 -5.19
CA ILE A 69 -20.79 -10.02 -4.18
C ILE A 69 -19.79 -9.01 -4.77
N PRO A 70 -20.20 -7.75 -5.02
CA PRO A 70 -19.31 -6.76 -5.61
C PRO A 70 -18.19 -6.37 -4.64
N TYR A 71 -17.00 -6.18 -5.16
CA TYR A 71 -15.87 -5.67 -4.38
C TYR A 71 -14.97 -4.75 -5.20
N ILE A 72 -14.29 -3.84 -4.49
CA ILE A 72 -13.34 -2.91 -5.07
C ILE A 72 -12.09 -2.84 -4.20
N PHE A 73 -10.93 -2.87 -4.85
CA PHE A 73 -9.67 -2.62 -4.17
C PHE A 73 -9.38 -1.12 -4.06
N ILE A 74 -8.80 -0.72 -2.94
CA ILE A 74 -8.34 0.65 -2.71
C ILE A 74 -6.88 0.65 -2.25
N GLN A 75 -6.12 1.66 -2.66
CA GLN A 75 -4.73 1.92 -2.26
C GLN A 75 -3.72 0.85 -2.67
N GLY A 76 -4.12 -0.38 -2.87
CA GLY A 76 -3.30 -1.50 -3.30
C GLY A 76 -4.09 -2.48 -4.16
N LEU A 77 -3.39 -3.41 -4.79
CA LEU A 77 -3.98 -4.42 -5.66
C LEU A 77 -3.02 -5.61 -5.72
N TYR A 78 -3.53 -6.82 -5.62
CA TYR A 78 -2.72 -8.01 -5.86
C TYR A 78 -2.38 -8.16 -7.34
N THR A 79 -1.17 -8.61 -7.64
CA THR A 79 -0.68 -8.80 -9.02
C THR A 79 -1.59 -9.74 -9.82
N GLU A 80 -2.20 -10.72 -9.16
CA GLU A 80 -3.09 -11.71 -9.77
C GLU A 80 -4.50 -11.17 -10.06
N MET A 81 -4.82 -9.94 -9.63
CA MET A 81 -6.17 -9.38 -9.68
C MET A 81 -6.23 -8.01 -10.38
N GLN A 82 -5.32 -7.73 -11.31
CA GLN A 82 -5.19 -6.43 -11.97
C GLN A 82 -6.44 -6.00 -12.75
N GLU A 83 -7.24 -6.98 -13.21
CA GLU A 83 -8.49 -6.73 -13.95
C GLU A 83 -9.68 -6.41 -13.03
N LYS A 84 -9.53 -6.52 -11.71
CA LYS A 84 -10.60 -6.22 -10.76
C LYS A 84 -10.76 -4.72 -10.54
N PRO A 85 -11.97 -4.25 -10.23
CA PRO A 85 -12.20 -2.83 -9.92
C PRO A 85 -11.25 -2.34 -8.83
N HIS A 86 -10.61 -1.20 -9.06
CA HIS A 86 -9.68 -0.64 -8.09
C HIS A 86 -9.55 0.89 -8.19
N ILE A 87 -9.21 1.51 -7.07
CA ILE A 87 -8.84 2.93 -6.98
C ILE A 87 -7.46 3.01 -6.32
N LEU A 88 -6.47 3.45 -7.08
CA LEU A 88 -5.09 3.57 -6.61
C LEU A 88 -4.68 5.04 -6.52
N MET A 89 -3.78 5.33 -5.61
CA MET A 89 -3.09 6.62 -5.54
C MET A 89 -1.95 6.65 -6.55
N ASP A 90 -1.60 7.85 -7.03
CA ASP A 90 -0.36 8.06 -7.79
C ASP A 90 0.84 8.09 -6.83
N ASP A 91 1.17 6.93 -6.27
CA ASP A 91 2.30 6.79 -5.35
C ASP A 91 3.64 7.05 -6.04
N ALA A 92 3.77 6.72 -7.32
CA ALA A 92 4.97 7.01 -8.09
C ALA A 92 5.16 8.53 -8.27
N GLY A 93 4.10 9.24 -8.64
CA GLY A 93 4.09 10.70 -8.69
C GLY A 93 4.39 11.33 -7.35
N GLY A 94 3.80 10.81 -6.28
CA GLY A 94 4.07 11.27 -4.90
C GLY A 94 5.55 11.11 -4.51
N GLY A 95 6.13 9.94 -4.75
CA GLY A 95 7.56 9.67 -4.52
C GLY A 95 8.48 10.58 -5.34
N TYR A 96 8.12 10.79 -6.61
CA TYR A 96 8.82 11.71 -7.51
C TYR A 96 8.79 13.15 -6.99
N LEU A 97 7.61 13.69 -6.68
CA LEU A 97 7.44 15.09 -6.26
C LEU A 97 8.19 15.42 -4.98
N VAL A 98 8.12 14.54 -3.97
CA VAL A 98 8.86 14.72 -2.71
C VAL A 98 10.37 14.72 -2.95
N THR A 99 10.87 13.77 -3.73
CA THR A 99 12.30 13.67 -4.04
C THR A 99 12.77 14.85 -4.87
N LYS A 100 12.01 15.23 -5.90
CA LYS A 100 12.28 16.40 -6.73
C LYS A 100 12.36 17.68 -5.89
N HIS A 101 11.43 17.87 -4.97
CA HIS A 101 11.44 19.03 -4.07
C HIS A 101 12.75 19.14 -3.26
N LEU A 102 13.24 18.02 -2.73
CA LEU A 102 14.51 18.00 -2.02
C LEU A 102 15.69 18.33 -2.94
N LEU A 103 15.69 17.81 -4.16
CA LEU A 103 16.72 18.05 -5.15
C LEU A 103 16.75 19.50 -5.62
N ASP A 104 15.58 20.07 -5.92
CA ASP A 104 15.42 21.49 -6.30
C ASP A 104 15.85 22.42 -5.15
N SER A 105 15.70 21.98 -3.90
CA SER A 105 16.19 22.70 -2.70
C SER A 105 17.72 22.55 -2.48
N GLY A 106 18.44 21.98 -3.46
CA GLY A 106 19.90 21.83 -3.42
C GLY A 106 20.40 20.60 -2.67
N ARG A 107 19.51 19.74 -2.16
CA ARG A 107 19.93 18.50 -1.48
C ARG A 107 20.39 17.47 -2.51
N ARG A 108 21.55 16.84 -2.26
CA ARG A 108 22.14 15.83 -3.17
C ARG A 108 22.30 14.46 -2.52
N ASN A 109 22.31 14.43 -1.18
CA ASN A 109 22.43 13.20 -0.41
C ASN A 109 21.07 12.86 0.22
N ILE A 110 20.24 12.09 -0.51
CA ILE A 110 18.87 11.79 -0.13
C ILE A 110 18.74 10.31 0.15
N ALA A 111 18.33 9.93 1.36
CA ALA A 111 18.00 8.56 1.71
C ALA A 111 16.50 8.29 1.53
N GLY A 112 16.16 7.12 0.99
CA GLY A 112 14.79 6.66 0.79
C GLY A 112 14.44 5.49 1.73
N PHE A 113 13.25 5.55 2.34
CA PHE A 113 12.73 4.47 3.19
C PHE A 113 11.41 3.98 2.60
N PHE A 114 11.40 2.73 2.14
CA PHE A 114 10.26 2.19 1.38
C PHE A 114 9.78 0.88 1.98
N LYS A 115 8.46 0.70 1.97
CA LYS A 115 7.84 -0.53 2.42
C LYS A 115 7.86 -1.57 1.30
N ALA A 116 8.43 -2.74 1.55
CA ALA A 116 8.69 -3.76 0.54
C ALA A 116 7.49 -4.67 0.26
N ASP A 117 6.59 -4.82 1.22
CA ASP A 117 5.46 -5.75 1.14
C ASP A 117 4.13 -5.11 0.68
N ASP A 118 4.13 -3.82 0.34
CA ASP A 118 2.98 -3.10 -0.19
C ASP A 118 3.32 -2.37 -1.50
N ARG A 119 2.38 -2.35 -2.44
CA ARG A 119 2.49 -1.65 -3.73
C ARG A 119 2.90 -0.19 -3.58
N GLN A 120 2.34 0.53 -2.61
CA GLN A 120 2.64 1.95 -2.41
C GLN A 120 4.14 2.19 -2.19
N GLY A 121 4.81 1.34 -1.42
CA GLY A 121 6.25 1.47 -1.18
C GLY A 121 7.08 1.27 -2.44
N ILE A 122 6.71 0.27 -3.25
CA ILE A 122 7.38 -0.02 -4.53
C ILE A 122 7.19 1.15 -5.52
N GLU A 123 5.97 1.66 -5.65
CA GLU A 123 5.69 2.76 -6.58
C GLU A 123 6.38 4.07 -6.13
N ARG A 124 6.38 4.40 -4.85
CA ARG A 124 7.12 5.56 -4.31
C ARG A 124 8.62 5.46 -4.58
N HIS A 125 9.20 4.26 -4.45
CA HIS A 125 10.60 4.03 -4.81
C HIS A 125 10.86 4.30 -6.30
N LYS A 126 9.96 3.87 -7.20
CA LYS A 126 10.09 4.19 -8.64
C LYS A 126 10.14 5.70 -8.88
N GLY A 127 9.26 6.44 -8.21
CA GLY A 127 9.26 7.91 -8.27
C GLY A 127 10.55 8.53 -7.75
N TYR A 128 11.06 8.03 -6.63
CA TYR A 128 12.35 8.46 -6.07
C TYR A 128 13.49 8.24 -7.07
N VAL A 129 13.61 7.05 -7.65
CA VAL A 129 14.65 6.73 -8.64
C VAL A 129 14.54 7.64 -9.85
N LYS A 130 13.34 7.84 -10.39
CA LYS A 130 13.09 8.73 -11.53
C LYS A 130 13.57 10.16 -11.25
N ALA A 131 13.25 10.72 -10.10
CA ALA A 131 13.67 12.06 -9.73
C ALA A 131 15.21 12.19 -9.63
N LEU A 132 15.89 11.20 -9.06
CA LEU A 132 17.36 11.17 -9.03
C LEU A 132 17.95 11.15 -10.43
N GLN A 133 17.44 10.29 -11.31
CA GLN A 133 17.92 10.16 -12.69
C GLN A 133 17.79 11.46 -13.47
N GLU A 134 16.64 12.13 -13.39
CA GLU A 134 16.40 13.40 -14.07
C GLU A 134 17.31 14.56 -13.57
N HIS A 135 17.82 14.44 -12.35
CA HIS A 135 18.78 15.40 -11.78
C HIS A 135 20.26 14.95 -11.90
N GLY A 136 20.52 13.90 -12.69
CA GLY A 136 21.90 13.40 -12.93
C GLY A 136 22.55 12.78 -11.69
N ILE A 137 21.76 12.31 -10.72
CA ILE A 137 22.27 11.66 -9.51
C ILE A 137 22.18 10.14 -9.68
N ALA A 138 23.31 9.47 -9.53
CA ALA A 138 23.37 8.02 -9.59
C ALA A 138 22.57 7.38 -8.44
N TYR A 139 21.85 6.31 -8.75
CA TYR A 139 21.19 5.50 -7.73
C TYR A 139 22.23 4.83 -6.83
N ASP A 140 22.05 4.96 -5.54
CA ASP A 140 22.92 4.40 -4.51
C ASP A 140 22.09 3.48 -3.61
N PRO A 141 22.27 2.15 -3.70
CA PRO A 141 21.50 1.20 -2.90
C PRO A 141 21.73 1.35 -1.39
N ASP A 142 22.88 1.87 -0.96
CA ASP A 142 23.19 2.06 0.46
C ASP A 142 22.36 3.21 1.09
N LYS A 143 21.77 4.05 0.25
CA LYS A 143 20.83 5.11 0.65
C LYS A 143 19.37 4.67 0.64
N VAL A 144 19.08 3.42 0.27
CA VAL A 144 17.72 2.89 0.19
C VAL A 144 17.49 1.82 1.24
N VAL A 145 16.50 2.07 2.08
CA VAL A 145 16.12 1.15 3.15
C VAL A 145 14.76 0.55 2.85
N TRP A 146 14.75 -0.74 2.60
CA TRP A 146 13.52 -1.52 2.48
C TRP A 146 13.13 -2.10 3.83
N PHE A 147 11.87 -1.91 4.23
CA PHE A 147 11.32 -2.47 5.45
C PHE A 147 9.98 -3.17 5.16
N HIS A 148 9.59 -4.07 6.05
CA HIS A 148 8.33 -4.81 5.99
C HIS A 148 7.39 -4.36 7.13
N THR A 149 6.16 -4.85 7.10
CA THR A 149 5.16 -4.57 8.15
C THR A 149 5.68 -4.92 9.54
N GLU A 150 6.42 -6.03 9.66
CA GLU A 150 6.92 -6.57 10.92
C GLU A 150 8.00 -5.68 11.56
N ASP A 151 8.91 -5.14 10.75
CA ASP A 151 10.08 -4.36 11.24
C ASP A 151 9.95 -2.84 11.05
N ARG A 152 8.75 -2.37 10.65
CA ARG A 152 8.48 -0.95 10.29
C ARG A 152 8.82 0.07 11.37
N ARG A 153 8.85 -0.33 12.64
CA ARG A 153 9.17 0.55 13.76
C ARG A 153 10.66 0.57 14.09
N GLU A 154 11.33 -0.55 13.92
CA GLU A 154 12.71 -0.76 14.35
C GLU A 154 13.71 -0.46 13.23
N LYS A 155 13.54 -1.09 12.08
CA LYS A 155 14.51 -1.00 10.98
C LYS A 155 14.73 0.42 10.46
N PRO A 156 13.70 1.22 10.14
CA PRO A 156 13.90 2.60 9.71
C PRO A 156 14.61 3.44 10.79
N ALA A 157 14.21 3.32 12.05
CA ALA A 157 14.82 4.07 13.15
C ALA A 157 16.29 3.71 13.37
N LEU A 158 16.63 2.40 13.28
CA LEU A 158 18.02 1.94 13.38
C LEU A 158 18.86 2.48 12.23
N MET A 159 18.36 2.40 11.00
CA MET A 159 19.09 2.84 9.81
C MET A 159 19.33 4.36 9.81
N VAL A 160 18.35 5.17 10.21
CA VAL A 160 18.54 6.62 10.36
C VAL A 160 19.65 6.91 11.38
N ARG A 161 19.66 6.24 12.53
CA ARG A 161 20.73 6.41 13.54
C ARG A 161 22.12 6.08 12.99
N ASN A 162 22.21 5.02 12.18
CA ASN A 162 23.49 4.62 11.59
C ASN A 162 23.95 5.63 10.53
N MET A 163 23.07 6.09 9.65
CA MET A 163 23.38 7.09 8.63
C MET A 163 23.85 8.43 9.25
N VAL A 164 23.22 8.87 10.35
CA VAL A 164 23.61 10.10 11.05
C VAL A 164 24.95 9.98 11.77
N ARG A 165 25.34 8.78 12.20
CA ARG A 165 26.65 8.56 12.87
C ARG A 165 27.82 8.45 11.91
N GLN A 166 27.56 8.15 10.64
CA GLN A 166 28.59 7.98 9.61
C GLN A 166 28.89 9.27 8.84
N ASN A 167 28.09 10.32 9.03
CA ASN A 167 28.29 11.67 8.50
C ASN A 167 28.71 12.63 9.62
#